data_bb9f3c84788429216b31bb762a8a313a
#
_entry.id   bb9f3c84788429216b31bb762a8a313a
#
_cell.length_a   1.000
_cell.length_b   1.000
_cell.length_c   1.000
_cell.angle_alpha   90.00
_cell.angle_beta   90.00
_cell.angle_gamma   90.00
#
_symmetry.space_group_name_H-M   'P 1'
#
loop_
_entity.id
_entity.type
_entity.pdbx_description
1 polymer ?
#
loop_
_entity_poly.entity_id
_entity_poly.type
_entity_poly.pdbx_seq_one_letter_code
_entity_poly.pdbx_strand_id
1 'polypeptide(L)'
;MSYKAILNVNLLAARVGANELEFCFKKINSYKSFEQKSRFVENVAKAVEEILIEEIKKYYPYDNFSTTYHGDEINNSEVTWYIDPLNGKQNFFKGIPHFSISVATVEEGSITTGVIIDPVRREEFCSSKGSGAELNRIKARTSNQQNPANGTFAVNASSKNVEKYQHKLLSIVDENITLRNSGSSALDLAYVATGRYDASILEGFKFKKVAAGIIISQESGALIGDLKGNPNVFDANSIVSATAKCFKPLIKTLNN
;
A
#
# COMPACT_ATOMS: atom_id res chain seq x y z
N MET A 1 16.55 -12.44 -13.51
CA MET A 1 17.30 -11.51 -12.61
C MET A 1 17.07 -11.89 -11.15
N SER A 2 17.98 -11.50 -10.23
CA SER A 2 17.74 -11.72 -8.80
C SER A 2 16.78 -10.66 -8.27
N TYR A 3 15.63 -11.05 -7.71
CA TYR A 3 14.68 -10.12 -7.09
C TYR A 3 15.31 -9.25 -6.00
N LYS A 4 16.40 -9.72 -5.38
CA LYS A 4 17.16 -8.95 -4.39
C LYS A 4 17.85 -7.71 -5.00
N ALA A 5 18.35 -7.80 -6.24
CA ALA A 5 18.93 -6.65 -6.92
C ALA A 5 17.87 -5.60 -7.26
N ILE A 6 16.72 -6.03 -7.77
CA ILE A 6 15.57 -5.15 -8.05
C ILE A 6 15.07 -4.50 -6.75
N LEU A 7 14.94 -5.27 -5.67
CA LEU A 7 14.52 -4.74 -4.36
C LEU A 7 15.47 -3.66 -3.83
N ASN A 8 16.79 -3.81 -4.03
CA ASN A 8 17.76 -2.79 -3.61
C ASN A 8 17.56 -1.47 -4.38
N VAL A 9 17.32 -1.52 -5.69
CA VAL A 9 17.03 -0.32 -6.49
C VAL A 9 15.69 0.29 -6.08
N ASN A 10 14.68 -0.54 -5.83
CA ASN A 10 13.39 -0.11 -5.32
C ASN A 10 13.52 0.66 -3.99
N LEU A 11 14.29 0.09 -3.03
CA LEU A 11 14.57 0.75 -1.75
C LEU A 11 15.35 2.07 -1.94
N LEU A 12 16.34 2.09 -2.84
CA LEU A 12 17.12 3.30 -3.12
C LEU A 12 16.21 4.43 -3.63
N ALA A 13 15.44 4.15 -4.66
CA ALA A 13 14.52 5.12 -5.25
C ALA A 13 13.48 5.60 -4.22
N ALA A 14 12.83 4.66 -3.52
CA ALA A 14 11.82 5.00 -2.51
C ALA A 14 12.38 5.88 -1.38
N ARG A 15 13.64 5.68 -0.95
CA ARG A 15 14.30 6.52 0.07
C ARG A 15 14.53 7.94 -0.41
N VAL A 16 14.98 8.12 -1.67
CA VAL A 16 15.19 9.46 -2.24
C VAL A 16 13.85 10.20 -2.31
N GLY A 17 12.82 9.55 -2.84
CA GLY A 17 11.48 10.13 -2.89
C GLY A 17 10.89 10.42 -1.50
N ALA A 18 11.14 9.56 -0.50
CA ALA A 18 10.65 9.74 0.86
C ALA A 18 11.26 10.97 1.56
N ASN A 19 12.55 11.24 1.32
CA ASN A 19 13.22 12.43 1.82
C ASN A 19 12.59 13.71 1.27
N GLU A 20 12.30 13.75 -0.02
CA GLU A 20 11.61 14.90 -0.65
C GLU A 20 10.19 15.05 -0.10
N LEU A 21 9.47 13.94 0.05
CA LEU A 21 8.11 13.96 0.58
C LEU A 21 8.06 14.47 2.03
N GLU A 22 9.00 14.05 2.90
CA GLU A 22 9.13 14.54 4.28
C GLU A 22 9.46 16.04 4.31
N PHE A 23 10.40 16.47 3.46
CA PHE A 23 10.79 17.88 3.36
C PHE A 23 9.60 18.77 2.96
N CYS A 24 8.82 18.34 1.96
CA CYS A 24 7.63 19.04 1.50
C CYS A 24 6.51 19.02 2.54
N PHE A 25 6.33 17.93 3.28
CA PHE A 25 5.31 17.82 4.32
C PHE A 25 5.47 18.87 5.42
N LYS A 26 6.70 19.21 5.81
CA LYS A 26 6.98 20.26 6.79
C LYS A 26 6.45 21.65 6.37
N LYS A 27 6.23 21.86 5.06
CA LYS A 27 5.75 23.10 4.49
C LYS A 27 4.23 23.17 4.30
N ILE A 28 3.50 22.06 4.46
CA ILE A 28 2.07 21.97 4.11
C ILE A 28 1.20 23.00 4.83
N ASN A 29 1.53 23.33 6.07
CA ASN A 29 0.77 24.27 6.90
C ASN A 29 1.06 25.75 6.59
N SER A 30 2.06 26.06 5.75
CA SER A 30 2.33 27.43 5.29
C SER A 30 1.31 27.90 4.24
N TYR A 31 0.66 26.99 3.55
CA TYR A 31 -0.37 27.29 2.55
C TYR A 31 -1.72 27.49 3.20
N LYS A 32 -2.36 28.65 2.94
CA LYS A 32 -3.59 29.07 3.63
C LYS A 32 -4.86 28.75 2.85
N SER A 33 -4.85 28.92 1.50
CA SER A 33 -6.03 28.60 0.70
C SER A 33 -6.06 27.13 0.28
N PHE A 34 -7.27 26.63 0.05
CA PHE A 34 -7.50 25.26 -0.45
C PHE A 34 -6.80 25.05 -1.79
N GLU A 35 -6.92 26.00 -2.72
CA GLU A 35 -6.37 25.92 -4.07
C GLU A 35 -4.84 25.87 -4.06
N GLN A 36 -4.20 26.76 -3.26
CA GLN A 36 -2.75 26.77 -3.11
C GLN A 36 -2.25 25.44 -2.54
N LYS A 37 -2.90 24.94 -1.48
CA LYS A 37 -2.55 23.69 -0.84
C LYS A 37 -2.76 22.49 -1.78
N SER A 38 -3.86 22.45 -2.52
CA SER A 38 -4.16 21.39 -3.49
C SER A 38 -3.13 21.36 -4.62
N ARG A 39 -2.78 22.52 -5.19
CA ARG A 39 -1.75 22.64 -6.23
C ARG A 39 -0.38 22.22 -5.70
N PHE A 40 -0.04 22.63 -4.49
CA PHE A 40 1.23 22.24 -3.86
C PHE A 40 1.32 20.72 -3.70
N VAL A 41 0.31 20.08 -3.13
CA VAL A 41 0.27 18.62 -2.93
C VAL A 41 0.37 17.86 -4.25
N GLU A 42 -0.29 18.36 -5.30
CA GLU A 42 -0.20 17.75 -6.62
C GLU A 42 1.21 17.88 -7.22
N ASN A 43 1.81 19.06 -7.12
CA ASN A 43 3.17 19.29 -7.61
C ASN A 43 4.20 18.44 -6.85
N VAL A 44 4.06 18.32 -5.53
CA VAL A 44 4.91 17.44 -4.71
C VAL A 44 4.80 15.98 -5.18
N ALA A 45 3.58 15.50 -5.38
CA ALA A 45 3.38 14.11 -5.81
C ALA A 45 3.97 13.85 -7.21
N LYS A 46 3.83 14.81 -8.15
CA LYS A 46 4.46 14.73 -9.49
C LYS A 46 5.99 14.72 -9.40
N ALA A 47 6.56 15.64 -8.62
CA ALA A 47 8.02 15.72 -8.46
C ALA A 47 8.60 14.45 -7.81
N VAL A 48 7.93 13.91 -6.79
CA VAL A 48 8.34 12.64 -6.17
C VAL A 48 8.24 11.47 -7.16
N GLU A 49 7.19 11.42 -7.99
CA GLU A 49 7.07 10.37 -9.03
C GLU A 49 8.22 10.45 -10.05
N GLU A 50 8.57 11.67 -10.49
CA GLU A 50 9.69 11.91 -11.40
C GLU A 50 11.02 11.44 -10.78
N ILE A 51 11.30 11.81 -9.53
CA ILE A 51 12.46 11.34 -8.78
C ILE A 51 12.52 9.80 -8.75
N LEU A 52 11.41 9.13 -8.44
CA LEU A 52 11.35 7.67 -8.39
C LEU A 52 11.68 7.05 -9.75
N ILE A 53 11.10 7.56 -10.83
CA ILE A 53 11.34 7.08 -12.19
C ILE A 53 12.80 7.28 -12.58
N GLU A 54 13.36 8.47 -12.34
CA GLU A 54 14.74 8.79 -12.67
C GLU A 54 15.74 7.88 -11.93
N GLU A 55 15.51 7.67 -10.61
CA GLU A 55 16.38 6.79 -9.82
C GLU A 55 16.33 5.33 -10.32
N ILE A 56 15.16 4.83 -10.67
CA ILE A 56 14.99 3.48 -11.21
C ILE A 56 15.66 3.36 -12.58
N LYS A 57 15.45 4.33 -13.47
CA LYS A 57 15.99 4.34 -14.83
C LYS A 57 17.52 4.35 -14.92
N LYS A 58 18.23 4.78 -13.87
CA LYS A 58 19.70 4.67 -13.79
C LYS A 58 20.17 3.21 -13.88
N TYR A 59 19.35 2.25 -13.45
CA TYR A 59 19.68 0.83 -13.40
C TYR A 59 18.84 -0.01 -14.37
N TYR A 60 17.59 0.41 -14.61
CA TYR A 60 16.59 -0.29 -15.45
C TYR A 60 15.94 0.67 -16.44
N PRO A 61 16.71 1.22 -17.41
CA PRO A 61 16.23 2.29 -18.31
C PRO A 61 15.17 1.82 -19.32
N TYR A 62 15.07 0.51 -19.54
CA TYR A 62 14.18 -0.07 -20.56
C TYR A 62 12.99 -0.83 -19.95
N ASP A 63 12.80 -0.79 -18.63
CA ASP A 63 11.65 -1.41 -18.00
C ASP A 63 10.37 -0.61 -18.25
N ASN A 64 9.22 -1.28 -18.07
CA ASN A 64 7.92 -0.64 -18.16
C ASN A 64 7.60 0.09 -16.84
N PHE A 65 6.82 1.18 -16.93
CA PHE A 65 6.36 1.94 -15.78
C PHE A 65 4.85 2.13 -15.83
N SER A 66 4.17 1.93 -14.71
CA SER A 66 2.77 2.29 -14.49
C SER A 66 2.69 3.26 -13.32
N THR A 67 2.44 4.54 -13.65
CA THR A 67 2.57 5.65 -12.70
C THR A 67 1.27 6.45 -12.60
N THR A 68 1.19 7.33 -11.61
CA THR A 68 -0.05 8.06 -11.33
C THR A 68 -0.17 9.34 -12.18
N TYR A 69 0.93 10.05 -12.41
CA TYR A 69 0.95 11.36 -13.06
C TYR A 69 1.59 11.36 -14.44
N HIS A 70 2.66 10.57 -14.65
CA HIS A 70 3.32 10.43 -15.96
C HIS A 70 2.61 9.43 -16.88
N GLY A 71 1.70 8.60 -16.32
CA GLY A 71 0.99 7.58 -17.07
C GLY A 71 1.79 6.28 -17.20
N ASP A 72 1.41 5.48 -18.19
CA ASP A 72 2.05 4.19 -18.43
C ASP A 72 3.08 4.31 -19.56
N GLU A 73 4.31 3.85 -19.33
CA GLU A 73 5.40 3.77 -20.30
C GLU A 73 5.67 2.29 -20.58
N ILE A 74 5.49 1.88 -21.83
CA ILE A 74 5.63 0.49 -22.25
C ILE A 74 6.85 0.35 -23.17
N ASN A 75 7.87 -0.36 -22.70
CA ASN A 75 9.15 -0.58 -23.37
C ASN A 75 9.39 -2.04 -23.77
N ASN A 76 8.35 -2.88 -23.81
CA ASN A 76 8.41 -4.32 -24.09
C ASN A 76 9.33 -5.11 -23.13
N SER A 77 9.53 -4.64 -21.90
CA SER A 77 10.20 -5.38 -20.85
C SER A 77 9.23 -6.40 -20.21
N GLU A 78 9.78 -7.47 -19.63
CA GLU A 78 9.02 -8.41 -18.81
C GLU A 78 8.66 -7.81 -17.45
N VAL A 79 9.42 -6.78 -17.01
CA VAL A 79 9.26 -6.12 -15.71
C VAL A 79 8.48 -4.81 -15.86
N THR A 80 7.46 -4.65 -15.02
CA THR A 80 6.71 -3.39 -14.89
C THR A 80 6.82 -2.86 -13.47
N TRP A 81 7.23 -1.60 -13.34
CA TRP A 81 7.30 -0.85 -12.08
C TRP A 81 5.97 -0.13 -11.84
N TYR A 82 5.31 -0.46 -10.75
CA TYR A 82 4.08 0.19 -10.27
C TYR A 82 4.42 1.20 -9.20
N ILE A 83 4.17 2.49 -9.45
CA ILE A 83 4.59 3.59 -8.59
C ILE A 83 3.38 4.38 -8.11
N ASP A 84 3.25 4.53 -6.79
CA ASP A 84 2.38 5.51 -6.14
C ASP A 84 3.24 6.44 -5.28
N PRO A 85 3.51 7.68 -5.74
CA PRO A 85 4.43 8.60 -5.07
C PRO A 85 3.88 9.18 -3.77
N LEU A 86 2.56 9.12 -3.57
CA LEU A 86 1.89 9.66 -2.38
C LEU A 86 0.60 8.89 -2.08
N ASN A 87 0.74 7.77 -1.39
CA ASN A 87 -0.38 7.04 -0.82
C ASN A 87 -0.81 7.72 0.49
N GLY A 88 -2.08 8.12 0.59
CA GLY A 88 -2.56 8.98 1.67
C GLY A 88 -2.52 10.48 1.33
N LYS A 89 -2.75 10.84 0.05
CA LYS A 89 -2.75 12.23 -0.44
C LYS A 89 -3.63 13.17 0.39
N GLN A 90 -4.79 12.69 0.86
CA GLN A 90 -5.70 13.50 1.68
C GLN A 90 -5.12 13.76 3.09
N ASN A 91 -4.44 12.78 3.66
CA ASN A 91 -3.73 12.95 4.93
C ASN A 91 -2.62 14.00 4.79
N PHE A 92 -1.80 13.90 3.74
CA PHE A 92 -0.78 14.89 3.44
C PHE A 92 -1.37 16.30 3.32
N PHE A 93 -2.46 16.45 2.55
CA PHE A 93 -3.16 17.72 2.38
C PHE A 93 -3.64 18.31 3.72
N LYS A 94 -4.12 17.47 4.63
CA LYS A 94 -4.62 17.89 5.96
C LYS A 94 -3.53 18.05 7.00
N GLY A 95 -2.26 17.76 6.68
CA GLY A 95 -1.16 17.77 7.63
C GLY A 95 -1.20 16.60 8.63
N ILE A 96 -1.89 15.52 8.28
CA ILE A 96 -1.93 14.28 9.07
C ILE A 96 -0.71 13.44 8.70
N PRO A 97 0.18 13.09 9.66
CA PRO A 97 1.43 12.38 9.39
C PRO A 97 1.20 10.87 9.20
N HIS A 98 0.38 10.49 8.21
CA HIS A 98 0.06 9.11 7.87
C HIS A 98 -0.12 8.96 6.35
N PHE A 99 0.99 8.84 5.65
CA PHE A 99 1.10 8.68 4.21
C PHE A 99 2.41 7.99 3.87
N SER A 100 2.53 7.48 2.65
CA SER A 100 3.70 6.72 2.23
C SER A 100 3.98 6.83 0.74
N ILE A 101 5.18 6.42 0.34
CA ILE A 101 5.51 6.02 -1.02
C ILE A 101 5.28 4.52 -1.13
N SER A 102 4.81 4.08 -2.29
CA SER A 102 4.63 2.66 -2.60
C SER A 102 5.18 2.36 -3.98
N VAL A 103 6.14 1.43 -4.08
CA VAL A 103 6.74 0.97 -5.34
C VAL A 103 6.77 -0.55 -5.35
N ALA A 104 6.31 -1.15 -6.45
CA ALA A 104 6.33 -2.59 -6.65
C ALA A 104 6.81 -2.94 -8.04
N THR A 105 7.36 -4.14 -8.23
CA THR A 105 7.62 -4.71 -9.54
C THR A 105 6.73 -5.92 -9.78
N VAL A 106 6.28 -6.05 -11.02
CA VAL A 106 5.55 -7.22 -11.53
C VAL A 106 6.32 -7.80 -12.70
N GLU A 107 6.50 -9.10 -12.71
CA GLU A 107 7.14 -9.87 -13.77
C GLU A 107 6.27 -11.11 -14.04
N GLU A 108 5.94 -11.39 -15.30
CA GLU A 108 5.10 -12.53 -15.71
C GLU A 108 3.79 -12.68 -14.89
N GLY A 109 3.10 -11.56 -14.67
CA GLY A 109 1.84 -11.56 -13.92
C GLY A 109 1.99 -11.86 -12.42
N SER A 110 3.20 -11.81 -11.86
CA SER A 110 3.46 -12.00 -10.42
C SER A 110 4.11 -10.76 -9.83
N ILE A 111 3.67 -10.32 -8.65
CA ILE A 111 4.37 -9.27 -7.91
C ILE A 111 5.67 -9.85 -7.37
N THR A 112 6.80 -9.26 -7.72
CA THR A 112 8.14 -9.80 -7.41
C THR A 112 8.87 -9.04 -6.32
N THR A 113 8.67 -7.72 -6.23
CA THR A 113 9.18 -6.89 -5.13
C THR A 113 8.15 -5.86 -4.70
N GLY A 114 8.25 -5.41 -3.45
CA GLY A 114 7.44 -4.34 -2.91
C GLY A 114 8.18 -3.54 -1.85
N VAL A 115 8.05 -2.22 -1.90
CA VAL A 115 8.59 -1.29 -0.92
C VAL A 115 7.53 -0.26 -0.58
N ILE A 116 7.30 -0.04 0.71
CA ILE A 116 6.47 1.04 1.24
C ILE A 116 7.33 1.80 2.26
N ILE A 117 7.42 3.12 2.13
CA ILE A 117 8.13 3.96 3.10
C ILE A 117 7.16 5.00 3.68
N ASP A 118 6.99 4.96 5.02
CA ASP A 118 6.41 6.07 5.79
C ASP A 118 7.56 7.03 6.16
N PRO A 119 7.65 8.20 5.53
CA PRO A 119 8.78 9.09 5.75
C PRO A 119 8.75 9.75 7.13
N VAL A 120 7.56 9.91 7.72
CA VAL A 120 7.40 10.59 9.01
C VAL A 120 7.81 9.69 10.16
N ARG A 121 7.41 8.40 10.10
CA ARG A 121 7.80 7.41 11.10
C ARG A 121 9.15 6.77 10.82
N ARG A 122 9.74 7.03 9.64
CA ARG A 122 10.97 6.40 9.17
C ARG A 122 10.87 4.88 9.17
N GLU A 123 9.74 4.39 8.66
CA GLU A 123 9.45 2.98 8.55
C GLU A 123 9.57 2.54 7.09
N GLU A 124 10.42 1.56 6.85
CA GLU A 124 10.66 0.94 5.55
C GLU A 124 10.13 -0.50 5.60
N PHE A 125 9.00 -0.73 4.94
CA PHE A 125 8.44 -2.06 4.74
C PHE A 125 8.86 -2.56 3.38
N CYS A 126 9.47 -3.74 3.32
CA CYS A 126 9.91 -4.29 2.04
C CYS A 126 9.80 -5.81 2.00
N SER A 127 9.73 -6.31 0.78
CA SER A 127 9.74 -7.74 0.48
C SER A 127 10.18 -8.01 -0.94
N SER A 128 10.72 -9.20 -1.17
CA SER A 128 10.80 -9.83 -2.48
C SER A 128 10.25 -11.25 -2.41
N LYS A 129 9.70 -11.72 -3.53
CA LYS A 129 9.05 -13.04 -3.65
C LYS A 129 9.93 -14.16 -3.08
N GLY A 130 9.41 -14.90 -2.10
CA GLY A 130 10.09 -15.99 -1.42
C GLY A 130 11.09 -15.60 -0.35
N SER A 131 11.25 -14.29 -0.03
CA SER A 131 12.27 -13.83 0.94
C SER A 131 11.71 -13.51 2.33
N GLY A 132 10.39 -13.47 2.47
CA GLY A 132 9.71 -12.95 3.64
C GLY A 132 9.63 -11.42 3.63
N ALA A 133 8.89 -10.84 4.58
CA ALA A 133 8.72 -9.41 4.74
C ALA A 133 9.62 -8.85 5.84
N GLU A 134 10.04 -7.60 5.67
CA GLU A 134 10.85 -6.87 6.64
C GLU A 134 10.27 -5.49 6.95
N LEU A 135 10.44 -5.06 8.19
CA LEU A 135 10.28 -3.67 8.65
C LEU A 135 11.64 -3.20 9.18
N ASN A 136 12.22 -2.17 8.56
CA ASN A 136 13.53 -1.62 8.95
C ASN A 136 14.60 -2.72 9.10
N ARG A 137 14.66 -3.66 8.13
CA ARG A 137 15.59 -4.83 8.11
C ARG A 137 15.32 -5.87 9.19
N ILE A 138 14.24 -5.75 9.96
CA ILE A 138 13.80 -6.74 10.94
C ILE A 138 12.67 -7.54 10.32
N LYS A 139 12.74 -8.87 10.42
CA LYS A 139 11.71 -9.78 9.88
C LYS A 139 10.32 -9.44 10.42
N ALA A 140 9.39 -9.18 9.54
CA ALA A 140 8.00 -8.89 9.85
C ALA A 140 7.13 -10.15 9.74
N ARG A 141 6.11 -10.24 10.61
CA ARG A 141 5.09 -11.29 10.61
C ARG A 141 3.76 -10.70 10.99
N THR A 142 2.69 -11.30 10.48
CA THR A 142 1.32 -11.01 10.93
C THR A 142 1.15 -11.28 12.42
N SER A 143 0.12 -10.71 13.02
CA SER A 143 -0.26 -11.02 14.41
C SER A 143 -0.66 -12.48 14.58
N ASN A 144 -0.75 -12.91 15.83
CA ASN A 144 -1.22 -14.25 16.18
C ASN A 144 -2.75 -14.32 16.38
N GLN A 145 -3.50 -13.34 15.89
CA GLN A 145 -4.96 -13.30 16.02
C GLN A 145 -5.60 -14.54 15.39
N GLN A 146 -6.45 -15.23 16.17
CA GLN A 146 -7.00 -16.54 15.80
C GLN A 146 -8.39 -16.46 15.15
N ASN A 147 -9.12 -15.38 15.43
CA ASN A 147 -10.46 -15.13 14.90
C ASN A 147 -10.68 -13.62 14.77
N PRO A 148 -11.71 -13.15 14.06
CA PRO A 148 -12.00 -11.72 13.94
C PRO A 148 -12.33 -11.02 15.25
N ALA A 149 -12.89 -11.70 16.24
CA ALA A 149 -13.29 -11.10 17.51
C ALA A 149 -12.10 -10.43 18.21
N ASN A 150 -12.32 -9.22 18.73
CA ASN A 150 -11.32 -8.37 19.37
C ASN A 150 -10.16 -7.93 18.44
N GLY A 151 -10.29 -8.11 17.12
CA GLY A 151 -9.28 -7.70 16.16
C GLY A 151 -9.26 -6.19 15.90
N THR A 152 -8.13 -5.70 15.36
CA THR A 152 -8.00 -4.34 14.84
C THR A 152 -7.95 -4.38 13.32
N PHE A 153 -8.94 -3.79 12.66
CA PHE A 153 -9.10 -3.85 11.21
C PHE A 153 -9.02 -2.47 10.58
N ALA A 154 -8.26 -2.37 9.49
CA ALA A 154 -8.33 -1.23 8.61
C ALA A 154 -9.44 -1.43 7.57
N VAL A 155 -10.24 -0.39 7.34
CA VAL A 155 -11.30 -0.38 6.32
C VAL A 155 -11.15 0.86 5.49
N ASN A 156 -10.88 0.69 4.21
CA ASN A 156 -10.75 1.79 3.25
C ASN A 156 -11.70 1.51 2.08
N ALA A 157 -12.89 2.11 2.14
CA ALA A 157 -13.90 2.02 1.10
C ALA A 157 -14.15 3.40 0.48
N SER A 158 -14.47 3.44 -0.81
CA SER A 158 -14.85 4.70 -1.47
C SER A 158 -16.19 5.19 -0.92
N SER A 159 -16.37 6.51 -0.87
CA SER A 159 -17.62 7.16 -0.41
C SER A 159 -18.88 6.67 -1.15
N LYS A 160 -18.74 6.15 -2.37
CA LYS A 160 -19.86 5.61 -3.17
C LYS A 160 -20.40 4.27 -2.65
N ASN A 161 -19.62 3.55 -1.83
CA ASN A 161 -19.96 2.22 -1.36
C ASN A 161 -20.11 2.14 0.17
N VAL A 162 -20.02 3.27 0.89
CA VAL A 162 -20.14 3.32 2.35
C VAL A 162 -21.44 2.64 2.82
N GLU A 163 -22.57 2.92 2.16
CA GLU A 163 -23.88 2.39 2.52
C GLU A 163 -23.94 0.86 2.36
N LYS A 164 -23.38 0.32 1.26
CA LYS A 164 -23.28 -1.12 0.99
C LYS A 164 -22.42 -1.85 2.02
N TYR A 165 -21.34 -1.21 2.50
CA TYR A 165 -20.43 -1.79 3.49
C TYR A 165 -20.85 -1.52 4.92
N GLN A 166 -21.67 -0.51 5.16
CA GLN A 166 -22.12 -0.13 6.50
C GLN A 166 -22.77 -1.32 7.22
N HIS A 167 -23.67 -2.04 6.55
CA HIS A 167 -24.29 -3.25 7.11
C HIS A 167 -23.26 -4.38 7.35
N LYS A 168 -22.34 -4.59 6.42
CA LYS A 168 -21.30 -5.63 6.55
C LYS A 168 -20.27 -5.27 7.63
N LEU A 169 -19.96 -3.99 7.79
CA LEU A 169 -19.09 -3.50 8.84
C LEU A 169 -19.77 -3.56 10.22
N LEU A 170 -21.07 -3.29 10.29
CA LEU A 170 -21.83 -3.42 11.54
C LEU A 170 -21.85 -4.86 12.04
N SER A 171 -21.98 -5.86 11.17
CA SER A 171 -21.90 -7.27 11.59
C SER A 171 -20.54 -7.66 12.18
N ILE A 172 -19.47 -6.95 11.77
CA ILE A 172 -18.13 -7.13 12.33
C ILE A 172 -18.00 -6.41 13.68
N VAL A 173 -18.63 -5.24 13.85
CA VAL A 173 -18.58 -4.44 15.08
C VAL A 173 -19.21 -5.19 16.27
N ASP A 174 -20.23 -6.01 16.03
CA ASP A 174 -20.88 -6.80 17.10
C ASP A 174 -19.93 -7.80 17.79
N GLU A 175 -18.75 -8.05 17.21
CA GLU A 175 -17.72 -8.95 17.77
C GLU A 175 -16.59 -8.22 18.53
N ASN A 176 -16.81 -6.99 19.02
CA ASN A 176 -15.81 -6.15 19.68
C ASN A 176 -14.56 -5.83 18.84
N ILE A 177 -14.74 -5.61 17.54
CA ILE A 177 -13.67 -5.26 16.62
C ILE A 177 -13.36 -3.77 16.70
N THR A 178 -12.08 -3.42 16.62
CA THR A 178 -11.64 -2.03 16.47
C THR A 178 -11.47 -1.70 14.99
N LEU A 179 -12.24 -0.75 14.47
CA LEU A 179 -12.13 -0.30 13.08
C LEU A 179 -11.24 0.96 12.96
N ARG A 180 -10.46 0.99 11.90
CA ARG A 180 -9.61 2.13 11.49
C ARG A 180 -9.91 2.47 10.04
N ASN A 181 -10.09 3.76 9.75
CA ASN A 181 -10.05 4.29 8.38
C ASN A 181 -8.85 5.25 8.34
N SER A 182 -7.70 4.73 7.92
CA SER A 182 -6.43 5.45 8.03
C SER A 182 -6.21 6.45 6.91
N GLY A 183 -6.83 6.22 5.75
CA GLY A 183 -6.64 7.02 4.54
C GLY A 183 -5.37 6.69 3.74
N SER A 184 -4.63 5.61 4.10
CA SER A 184 -3.47 5.10 3.35
C SER A 184 -3.55 3.58 3.18
N SER A 185 -4.02 3.14 2.02
CA SER A 185 -4.19 1.71 1.72
C SER A 185 -2.87 0.92 1.73
N ALA A 186 -1.77 1.54 1.34
CA ALA A 186 -0.47 0.90 1.38
C ALA A 186 -0.02 0.64 2.84
N LEU A 187 -0.16 1.64 3.72
CA LEU A 187 0.16 1.48 5.15
C LEU A 187 -0.80 0.51 5.84
N ASP A 188 -2.08 0.46 5.45
CA ASP A 188 -3.02 -0.52 6.00
C ASP A 188 -2.54 -1.96 5.76
N LEU A 189 -2.09 -2.27 4.53
CA LEU A 189 -1.51 -3.58 4.20
C LEU A 189 -0.18 -3.83 4.93
N ALA A 190 0.70 -2.83 4.99
CA ALA A 190 1.97 -2.92 5.71
C ALA A 190 1.77 -3.16 7.21
N TYR A 191 0.72 -2.60 7.80
CA TYR A 191 0.39 -2.81 9.21
C TYR A 191 -0.19 -4.20 9.48
N VAL A 192 -0.90 -4.81 8.53
CA VAL A 192 -1.24 -6.24 8.61
C VAL A 192 0.02 -7.09 8.57
N ALA A 193 0.94 -6.77 7.66
CA ALA A 193 2.21 -7.50 7.52
C ALA A 193 3.10 -7.46 8.77
N THR A 194 2.93 -6.45 9.62
CA THR A 194 3.71 -6.27 10.87
C THR A 194 2.93 -6.62 12.13
N GLY A 195 1.70 -7.14 11.98
CA GLY A 195 0.85 -7.53 13.11
C GLY A 195 0.28 -6.38 13.93
N ARG A 196 0.33 -5.15 13.41
CA ARG A 196 -0.32 -3.96 14.03
C ARG A 196 -1.81 -3.94 13.76
N TYR A 197 -2.22 -4.45 12.61
CA TYR A 197 -3.60 -4.75 12.25
C TYR A 197 -3.75 -6.24 12.01
N ASP A 198 -4.92 -6.77 12.31
CA ASP A 198 -5.24 -8.19 12.12
C ASP A 198 -5.84 -8.44 10.74
N ALA A 199 -6.48 -7.42 10.18
CA ALA A 199 -6.96 -7.42 8.80
C ALA A 199 -7.00 -6.01 8.19
N SER A 200 -7.05 -5.98 6.85
CA SER A 200 -7.34 -4.80 6.05
C SER A 200 -8.35 -5.16 4.97
N ILE A 201 -9.38 -4.33 4.83
CA ILE A 201 -10.44 -4.44 3.82
C ILE A 201 -10.38 -3.18 2.97
N LEU A 202 -10.01 -3.35 1.70
CA LEU A 202 -9.83 -2.26 0.76
C LEU A 202 -10.79 -2.40 -0.40
N GLU A 203 -11.35 -1.28 -0.87
CA GLU A 203 -12.20 -1.24 -2.06
C GLU A 203 -12.01 0.04 -2.87
N GLY A 204 -12.20 -0.07 -4.19
CA GLY A 204 -12.16 1.07 -5.10
C GLY A 204 -10.78 1.68 -5.27
N PHE A 205 -9.73 0.89 -5.18
CA PHE A 205 -8.34 1.29 -5.37
C PHE A 205 -7.86 1.09 -6.82
N LYS A 206 -6.74 1.70 -7.16
CA LYS A 206 -5.95 1.35 -8.35
C LYS A 206 -4.85 0.38 -7.93
N PHE A 207 -4.56 -0.65 -8.72
CA PHE A 207 -3.57 -1.69 -8.41
C PHE A 207 -2.21 -1.13 -7.96
N LYS A 208 -1.70 -0.10 -8.64
CA LYS A 208 -0.43 0.56 -8.27
C LYS A 208 -0.35 1.08 -6.83
N LYS A 209 -1.49 1.36 -6.20
CA LYS A 209 -1.55 1.84 -4.81
C LYS A 209 -1.39 0.75 -3.77
N VAL A 210 -1.59 -0.50 -4.15
CA VAL A 210 -1.68 -1.64 -3.23
C VAL A 210 -0.69 -2.75 -3.57
N ALA A 211 -0.10 -2.76 -4.77
CA ALA A 211 0.77 -3.83 -5.25
C ALA A 211 1.92 -4.15 -4.28
N ALA A 212 2.63 -3.13 -3.78
CA ALA A 212 3.69 -3.34 -2.80
C ALA A 212 3.15 -3.93 -1.48
N GLY A 213 2.02 -3.42 -1.00
CA GLY A 213 1.39 -3.92 0.21
C GLY A 213 0.92 -5.38 0.09
N ILE A 214 0.48 -5.79 -1.10
CA ILE A 214 0.07 -7.17 -1.37
C ILE A 214 1.23 -8.13 -1.13
N ILE A 215 2.38 -7.93 -1.81
CA ILE A 215 3.51 -8.85 -1.64
C ILE A 215 4.08 -8.81 -0.23
N ILE A 216 4.18 -7.61 0.40
CA ILE A 216 4.68 -7.48 1.78
C ILE A 216 3.77 -8.25 2.74
N SER A 217 2.44 -8.16 2.59
CA SER A 217 1.49 -8.93 3.39
C SER A 217 1.61 -10.43 3.15
N GLN A 218 1.66 -10.88 1.89
CA GLN A 218 1.80 -12.30 1.55
C GLN A 218 3.07 -12.90 2.15
N GLU A 219 4.19 -12.24 1.98
CA GLU A 219 5.50 -12.70 2.48
C GLU A 219 5.62 -12.63 4.02
N SER A 220 4.76 -11.88 4.69
CA SER A 220 4.65 -11.89 6.16
C SER A 220 3.81 -13.04 6.71
N GLY A 221 3.07 -13.75 5.85
CA GLY A 221 2.17 -14.84 6.21
C GLY A 221 0.69 -14.47 6.26
N ALA A 222 0.30 -13.28 5.77
CA ALA A 222 -1.11 -12.96 5.57
C ALA A 222 -1.69 -13.74 4.38
N LEU A 223 -2.99 -14.04 4.45
CA LEU A 223 -3.78 -14.45 3.29
C LEU A 223 -4.38 -13.22 2.63
N ILE A 224 -4.38 -13.21 1.31
CA ILE A 224 -4.96 -12.14 0.49
C ILE A 224 -5.94 -12.72 -0.52
N GLY A 225 -7.04 -12.02 -0.70
CA GLY A 225 -8.04 -12.31 -1.73
C GLY A 225 -8.99 -11.14 -1.91
N ASP A 226 -9.92 -11.26 -2.86
CA ASP A 226 -11.03 -10.34 -2.98
C ASP A 226 -12.07 -10.57 -1.86
N LEU A 227 -13.17 -9.78 -1.86
CA LEU A 227 -14.27 -9.96 -0.90
C LEU A 227 -14.96 -11.34 -0.99
N LYS A 228 -14.75 -12.11 -2.07
CA LYS A 228 -15.25 -13.48 -2.20
C LYS A 228 -14.20 -14.52 -1.80
N GLY A 229 -12.98 -14.08 -1.51
CA GLY A 229 -11.85 -14.93 -1.15
C GLY A 229 -11.04 -15.45 -2.34
N ASN A 230 -11.23 -14.91 -3.57
CA ASN A 230 -10.40 -15.28 -4.71
C ASN A 230 -9.00 -14.72 -4.55
N PRO A 231 -7.95 -15.52 -4.76
CA PRO A 231 -6.56 -15.06 -4.56
C PRO A 231 -6.02 -14.18 -5.70
N ASN A 232 -6.68 -14.19 -6.87
CA ASN A 232 -6.30 -13.28 -7.96
C ASN A 232 -6.83 -11.87 -7.67
N VAL A 233 -5.93 -10.94 -7.36
CA VAL A 233 -6.25 -9.57 -6.97
C VAL A 233 -5.79 -8.51 -7.99
N PHE A 234 -5.23 -8.92 -9.14
CA PHE A 234 -4.76 -7.99 -10.17
C PHE A 234 -5.89 -7.13 -10.76
N ASP A 235 -7.02 -7.76 -11.06
CA ASP A 235 -8.21 -7.10 -11.63
C ASP A 235 -9.32 -6.92 -10.58
N ALA A 236 -9.02 -7.14 -9.30
CA ALA A 236 -10.01 -7.05 -8.26
C ALA A 236 -10.30 -5.59 -7.86
N ASN A 237 -11.57 -5.29 -7.64
CA ASN A 237 -12.00 -4.01 -7.08
C ASN A 237 -11.94 -3.95 -5.56
N SER A 238 -11.60 -5.07 -4.92
CA SER A 238 -11.54 -5.21 -3.47
C SER A 238 -10.41 -6.13 -3.06
N ILE A 239 -9.80 -5.85 -1.90
CA ILE A 239 -8.79 -6.70 -1.27
C ILE A 239 -9.15 -6.88 0.19
N VAL A 240 -9.08 -8.12 0.64
CA VAL A 240 -9.03 -8.49 2.05
C VAL A 240 -7.66 -9.10 2.30
N SER A 241 -6.91 -8.50 3.21
CA SER A 241 -5.66 -9.06 3.75
C SER A 241 -5.87 -9.33 5.23
N ALA A 242 -5.58 -10.53 5.68
CA ALA A 242 -5.77 -10.89 7.09
C ALA A 242 -4.79 -11.97 7.53
N THR A 243 -4.63 -12.14 8.86
CA THR A 243 -3.92 -13.30 9.38
C THR A 243 -4.56 -14.58 8.85
N ALA A 244 -3.76 -15.63 8.69
CA ALA A 244 -4.23 -16.87 8.08
C ALA A 244 -5.48 -17.47 8.74
N LYS A 245 -5.63 -17.29 10.05
CA LYS A 245 -6.77 -17.80 10.82
C LYS A 245 -7.98 -16.88 10.80
N CYS A 246 -7.79 -15.57 10.65
CA CYS A 246 -8.89 -14.62 10.53
C CYS A 246 -9.48 -14.55 9.12
N PHE A 247 -8.71 -14.88 8.07
CA PHE A 247 -9.12 -14.65 6.68
C PHE A 247 -10.45 -15.32 6.32
N LYS A 248 -10.55 -16.64 6.48
CA LYS A 248 -11.78 -17.39 6.12
C LYS A 248 -13.00 -16.95 6.94
N PRO A 249 -12.93 -16.84 8.29
CA PRO A 249 -14.03 -16.31 9.08
C PRO A 249 -14.45 -14.91 8.63
N LEU A 250 -13.49 -14.01 8.38
CA LEU A 250 -13.77 -12.64 7.92
C LEU A 250 -14.49 -12.64 6.57
N ILE A 251 -14.02 -13.40 5.58
CA ILE A 251 -14.68 -13.54 4.27
C ILE A 251 -16.13 -14.04 4.45
N LYS A 252 -16.35 -15.01 5.32
CA LYS A 252 -17.70 -15.52 5.60
C LYS A 252 -18.59 -14.42 6.17
N THR A 253 -18.12 -13.66 7.15
CA THR A 253 -18.86 -12.54 7.77
C THR A 253 -19.18 -11.45 6.75
N LEU A 254 -18.22 -11.11 5.87
CA LEU A 254 -18.41 -10.07 4.84
C LEU A 254 -19.41 -10.49 3.73
N ASN A 255 -19.76 -11.75 3.60
CA ASN A 255 -20.67 -12.26 2.58
C ASN A 255 -22.03 -12.71 3.11
N ASN A 256 -22.21 -12.79 4.42
CA ASN A 256 -23.50 -13.01 5.06
C ASN A 256 -24.26 -11.67 5.15
#